data_99580c7cb7c91d7ffffe1701815af55f
#
_entry.id   99580c7cb7c91d7ffffe1701815af55f
#
_cell.length_a   1.000
_cell.length_b   1.000
_cell.length_c   1.000
_cell.angle_alpha   90.00
_cell.angle_beta   90.00
_cell.angle_gamma   90.00
#
_symmetry.space_group_name_H-M   'P 1'
#
loop_
_entity.id
_entity.type
_entity.pdbx_description
1 polymer ?
#
loop_
_entity_poly.entity_id
_entity_poly.type
_entity_poly.pdbx_seq_one_letter_code
_entity_poly.pdbx_strand_id
1 'polypeptide(L)'
;MSEEKKGFFARLKEGLTKTRDNIVRGIDSVFSGFSAIDDDFYEELEEILIMGDIGVNATTAIVERLKQQVKEKHIKEPSECKQLLIESIKEQMQVDETAYDFEKEQSVIMVIGVNGVGKTTSVGKLAGKLKDEDRKVLIAAADTFRAAAGDQLAEWASRADVPMIGGKEGADPASVVFDAVNAAKARGVDVLLVDTAGRLHNKKNLMEELRKIDRVIEREYADAYRENLIVLDATTGQNALSQLKEFKEVTDITGIILTKMDGTAKGGIAVAIQAEYGIPVKYIGV
;
A
#
# COMPACT_ATOMS: atom_id res chain seq x y z
N MET A 1 -18.04 -20.54 0.34
CA MET A 1 -17.43 -19.32 -0.27
C MET A 1 -18.49 -18.76 -1.22
N SER A 2 -18.95 -17.52 -0.98
CA SER A 2 -19.96 -16.89 -1.81
C SER A 2 -19.43 -16.64 -3.24
N GLU A 3 -20.34 -16.54 -4.23
CA GLU A 3 -19.98 -16.24 -5.62
C GLU A 3 -19.24 -14.91 -5.76
N GLU A 4 -19.53 -13.92 -4.91
CA GLU A 4 -18.83 -12.63 -4.84
C GLU A 4 -17.35 -12.77 -4.46
N LYS A 5 -17.00 -13.65 -3.51
CA LYS A 5 -15.60 -13.94 -3.16
C LYS A 5 -14.86 -14.60 -4.32
N LYS A 6 -15.52 -15.47 -5.08
CA LYS A 6 -14.93 -16.08 -6.29
C LYS A 6 -14.67 -15.03 -7.37
N GLY A 7 -15.58 -14.07 -7.58
CA GLY A 7 -15.42 -12.98 -8.54
C GLY A 7 -14.29 -12.02 -8.14
N PHE A 8 -14.11 -11.74 -6.85
CA PHE A 8 -13.00 -10.93 -6.33
C PHE A 8 -11.64 -11.58 -6.58
N PHE A 9 -11.46 -12.84 -6.21
CA PHE A 9 -10.21 -13.56 -6.44
C PHE A 9 -9.89 -13.74 -7.93
N ALA A 10 -10.88 -13.90 -8.80
CA ALA A 10 -10.67 -13.96 -10.23
C ALA A 10 -10.14 -12.62 -10.79
N ARG A 11 -10.74 -11.50 -10.39
CA ARG A 11 -10.29 -10.15 -10.78
C ARG A 11 -8.89 -9.83 -10.25
N LEU A 12 -8.61 -10.18 -9.00
CA LEU A 12 -7.28 -10.00 -8.41
C LEU A 12 -6.23 -10.82 -9.17
N LYS A 13 -6.53 -12.08 -9.48
CA LYS A 13 -5.65 -12.95 -10.26
C LYS A 13 -5.41 -12.41 -11.66
N GLU A 14 -6.44 -11.92 -12.33
CA GLU A 14 -6.34 -11.30 -13.66
C GLU A 14 -5.50 -10.03 -13.61
N GLY A 15 -5.74 -9.15 -12.62
CA GLY A 15 -4.98 -7.91 -12.43
C GLY A 15 -3.49 -8.15 -12.16
N LEU A 16 -3.12 -9.25 -11.49
CA LEU A 16 -1.73 -9.59 -11.20
C LEU A 16 -1.05 -10.44 -12.28
N THR A 17 -1.73 -10.73 -13.40
CA THR A 17 -1.22 -11.66 -14.42
C THR A 17 0.12 -11.20 -15.02
N LYS A 18 0.25 -9.91 -15.36
CA LYS A 18 1.47 -9.37 -15.99
C LYS A 18 2.68 -9.49 -15.06
N THR A 19 2.53 -9.10 -13.80
CA THR A 19 3.58 -9.23 -12.78
C THR A 19 3.95 -10.69 -12.55
N ARG A 20 2.94 -11.54 -12.36
CA ARG A 20 3.13 -12.96 -12.15
C ARG A 20 3.86 -13.60 -13.32
N ASP A 21 3.39 -13.38 -14.55
CA ASP A 21 3.94 -14.07 -15.71
C ASP A 21 5.39 -13.66 -16.01
N ASN A 22 5.78 -12.43 -15.68
CA ASN A 22 7.16 -11.99 -15.83
C ASN A 22 8.09 -12.63 -14.79
N ILE A 23 7.74 -12.51 -13.51
CA ILE A 23 8.57 -13.01 -12.42
C ILE A 23 8.58 -14.54 -12.40
N VAL A 24 7.41 -15.17 -12.49
CA VAL A 24 7.32 -16.66 -12.40
C VAL A 24 7.97 -17.34 -13.59
N ARG A 25 7.81 -16.82 -14.83
CA ARG A 25 8.49 -17.43 -16.00
C ARG A 25 10.00 -17.28 -15.90
N GLY A 26 10.49 -16.11 -15.45
CA GLY A 26 11.91 -15.92 -15.21
C GLY A 26 12.46 -16.91 -14.18
N ILE A 27 11.81 -17.00 -13.03
CA ILE A 27 12.15 -17.96 -11.97
C ILE A 27 12.10 -19.41 -12.50
N ASP A 28 11.03 -19.78 -13.21
CA ASP A 28 10.90 -21.15 -13.76
C ASP A 28 12.01 -21.46 -14.77
N SER A 29 12.44 -20.47 -15.56
CA SER A 29 13.55 -20.62 -16.49
C SER A 29 14.87 -20.93 -15.78
N VAL A 30 15.17 -20.24 -14.69
CA VAL A 30 16.37 -20.53 -13.87
C VAL A 30 16.29 -21.93 -13.28
N PHE A 31 15.21 -22.26 -12.59
CA PHE A 31 15.07 -23.56 -11.92
C PHE A 31 15.02 -24.76 -12.88
N SER A 32 14.65 -24.56 -14.14
CA SER A 32 14.66 -25.63 -15.15
C SER A 32 15.91 -25.62 -16.04
N GLY A 33 16.63 -24.53 -16.11
CA GLY A 33 17.81 -24.36 -16.97
C GLY A 33 19.12 -24.82 -16.37
N PHE A 34 19.20 -24.87 -15.04
CA PHE A 34 20.41 -25.27 -14.33
C PHE A 34 20.34 -26.72 -13.87
N SER A 35 21.47 -27.43 -13.97
CA SER A 35 21.62 -28.79 -13.48
C SER A 35 22.29 -28.90 -12.10
N ALA A 36 22.80 -27.78 -11.58
CA ALA A 36 23.46 -27.70 -10.27
C ALA A 36 23.14 -26.36 -9.61
N ILE A 37 23.27 -26.33 -8.29
CA ILE A 37 23.16 -25.12 -7.47
C ILE A 37 24.57 -24.59 -7.23
N ASP A 38 25.02 -23.73 -8.11
CA ASP A 38 26.34 -23.09 -8.09
C ASP A 38 26.21 -21.56 -8.08
N ASP A 39 27.32 -20.86 -8.19
CA ASP A 39 27.31 -19.41 -8.16
C ASP A 39 26.57 -18.82 -9.37
N ASP A 40 26.72 -19.41 -10.56
CA ASP A 40 26.02 -18.98 -11.78
C ASP A 40 24.49 -19.09 -11.63
N PHE A 41 23.99 -20.14 -10.96
CA PHE A 41 22.58 -20.30 -10.64
C PHE A 41 22.05 -19.15 -9.75
N TYR A 42 22.82 -18.76 -8.73
CA TYR A 42 22.41 -17.68 -7.84
C TYR A 42 22.50 -16.31 -8.52
N GLU A 43 23.51 -16.07 -9.35
CA GLU A 43 23.66 -14.81 -10.10
C GLU A 43 22.48 -14.61 -11.06
N GLU A 44 22.09 -15.60 -11.82
CA GLU A 44 20.93 -15.56 -12.72
C GLU A 44 19.62 -15.32 -11.94
N LEU A 45 19.48 -15.97 -10.78
CA LEU A 45 18.31 -15.76 -9.91
C LEU A 45 18.25 -14.33 -9.40
N GLU A 46 19.38 -13.75 -8.96
CA GLU A 46 19.48 -12.36 -8.54
C GLU A 46 19.07 -11.41 -9.66
N GLU A 47 19.56 -11.62 -10.88
CA GLU A 47 19.22 -10.80 -12.03
C GLU A 47 17.72 -10.79 -12.30
N ILE A 48 17.07 -11.94 -12.29
CA ILE A 48 15.61 -12.07 -12.51
C ILE A 48 14.80 -11.38 -11.41
N LEU A 49 15.20 -11.51 -10.16
CA LEU A 49 14.52 -10.85 -9.04
C LEU A 49 14.66 -9.32 -9.13
N ILE A 50 15.83 -8.81 -9.51
CA ILE A 50 16.07 -7.37 -9.72
C ILE A 50 15.24 -6.87 -10.92
N MET A 51 15.20 -7.60 -12.03
CA MET A 51 14.37 -7.27 -13.19
C MET A 51 12.87 -7.26 -12.85
N GLY A 52 12.45 -8.02 -11.85
CA GLY A 52 11.11 -8.03 -11.28
C GLY A 52 10.80 -6.84 -10.36
N ASP A 53 11.69 -5.84 -10.27
CA ASP A 53 11.60 -4.67 -9.37
C ASP A 53 11.62 -5.03 -7.86
N ILE A 54 12.16 -6.19 -7.47
CA ILE A 54 12.37 -6.54 -6.04
C ILE A 54 13.45 -5.66 -5.42
N GLY A 55 14.35 -5.11 -6.27
CA GLY A 55 15.44 -4.24 -5.83
C GLY A 55 16.65 -5.00 -5.29
N VAL A 56 17.82 -4.37 -5.35
CA VAL A 56 19.10 -5.04 -5.04
C VAL A 56 19.14 -5.51 -3.59
N ASN A 57 18.80 -4.64 -2.62
CA ASN A 57 18.90 -4.97 -1.19
C ASN A 57 18.02 -6.14 -0.79
N ALA A 58 16.74 -6.12 -1.23
CA ALA A 58 15.81 -7.20 -0.95
C ALA A 58 16.21 -8.50 -1.64
N THR A 59 16.65 -8.42 -2.90
CA THR A 59 17.15 -9.57 -3.66
C THR A 59 18.33 -10.23 -2.96
N THR A 60 19.35 -9.46 -2.58
CA THR A 60 20.51 -9.99 -1.87
C THR A 60 20.09 -10.70 -0.59
N ALA A 61 19.23 -10.10 0.23
CA ALA A 61 18.74 -10.73 1.45
C ALA A 61 17.98 -12.05 1.20
N ILE A 62 17.14 -12.07 0.15
CA ILE A 62 16.38 -13.28 -0.25
C ILE A 62 17.33 -14.39 -0.69
N VAL A 63 18.32 -14.08 -1.54
CA VAL A 63 19.24 -15.06 -2.09
C VAL A 63 20.21 -15.59 -1.02
N GLU A 64 20.74 -14.73 -0.16
CA GLU A 64 21.55 -15.15 0.99
C GLU A 64 20.80 -16.11 1.90
N ARG A 65 19.55 -15.81 2.20
CA ARG A 65 18.69 -16.72 2.98
C ARG A 65 18.45 -18.05 2.27
N LEU A 66 18.21 -18.01 0.95
CA LEU A 66 18.08 -19.23 0.14
C LEU A 66 19.35 -20.05 0.19
N LYS A 67 20.54 -19.45 0.00
CA LYS A 67 21.86 -20.11 0.13
C LYS A 67 21.99 -20.82 1.48
N GLN A 68 21.62 -20.15 2.56
CA GLN A 68 21.65 -20.73 3.90
C GLN A 68 20.70 -21.92 4.03
N GLN A 69 19.45 -21.80 3.59
CA GLN A 69 18.46 -22.89 3.65
C GLN A 69 18.84 -24.10 2.80
N VAL A 70 19.41 -23.88 1.60
CA VAL A 70 19.94 -24.92 0.72
C VAL A 70 21.03 -25.72 1.43
N LYS A 71 21.96 -25.03 2.11
CA LYS A 71 23.04 -25.66 2.87
C LYS A 71 22.51 -26.44 4.09
N GLU A 72 21.60 -25.87 4.85
CA GLU A 72 21.03 -26.50 6.06
C GLU A 72 20.19 -27.74 5.72
N LYS A 73 19.40 -27.67 4.66
CA LYS A 73 18.51 -28.76 4.22
C LYS A 73 19.20 -29.74 3.27
N HIS A 74 20.49 -29.53 2.94
CA HIS A 74 21.27 -30.36 2.01
C HIS A 74 20.62 -30.54 0.63
N ILE A 75 19.97 -29.48 0.12
CA ILE A 75 19.33 -29.49 -1.19
C ILE A 75 20.38 -29.60 -2.29
N LYS A 76 20.12 -30.44 -3.28
CA LYS A 76 21.04 -30.68 -4.41
C LYS A 76 20.45 -30.30 -5.77
N GLU A 77 19.13 -30.32 -5.87
CA GLU A 77 18.42 -30.05 -7.12
C GLU A 77 17.87 -28.62 -7.16
N PRO A 78 18.16 -27.85 -8.22
CA PRO A 78 17.61 -26.50 -8.38
C PRO A 78 16.08 -26.42 -8.22
N SER A 79 15.35 -27.42 -8.73
CA SER A 79 13.89 -27.49 -8.66
C SER A 79 13.33 -27.44 -7.23
N GLU A 80 14.07 -27.97 -6.25
CA GLU A 80 13.69 -27.94 -4.83
C GLU A 80 13.85 -26.53 -4.22
N CYS A 81 14.75 -25.72 -4.75
CA CYS A 81 14.99 -24.36 -4.30
C CYS A 81 13.79 -23.43 -4.58
N LYS A 82 12.99 -23.72 -5.61
CA LYS A 82 11.82 -22.89 -5.96
C LYS A 82 10.84 -22.76 -4.81
N GLN A 83 10.54 -23.87 -4.14
CA GLN A 83 9.61 -23.84 -3.00
C GLN A 83 10.19 -23.05 -1.83
N LEU A 84 11.49 -23.20 -1.55
CA LEU A 84 12.18 -22.43 -0.51
C LEU A 84 12.18 -20.93 -0.80
N LEU A 85 12.40 -20.54 -2.06
CA LEU A 85 12.32 -19.14 -2.49
C LEU A 85 10.92 -18.57 -2.26
N ILE A 86 9.88 -19.29 -2.67
CA ILE A 86 8.47 -18.87 -2.47
C ILE A 86 8.16 -18.71 -0.98
N GLU A 87 8.60 -19.65 -0.15
CA GLU A 87 8.41 -19.60 1.30
C GLU A 87 9.13 -18.40 1.91
N SER A 88 10.38 -18.15 1.51
CA SER A 88 11.16 -17.02 1.96
C SER A 88 10.50 -15.67 1.62
N ILE A 89 9.98 -15.51 0.39
CA ILE A 89 9.25 -14.31 -0.01
C ILE A 89 7.93 -14.17 0.77
N LYS A 90 7.19 -15.27 0.95
CA LYS A 90 5.93 -15.25 1.73
C LYS A 90 6.17 -14.85 3.18
N GLU A 91 7.21 -15.35 3.82
CA GLU A 91 7.57 -14.97 5.19
C GLU A 91 7.93 -13.47 5.30
N GLN A 92 8.64 -12.93 4.31
CA GLN A 92 8.93 -11.49 4.25
C GLN A 92 7.69 -10.64 4.05
N MET A 93 6.69 -11.16 3.32
CA MET A 93 5.43 -10.46 3.06
C MET A 93 4.37 -10.70 4.13
N GLN A 94 4.69 -11.45 5.19
CA GLN A 94 3.77 -11.67 6.29
C GLN A 94 3.47 -10.36 7.01
N VAL A 95 2.16 -10.11 7.20
CA VAL A 95 1.65 -8.96 7.91
C VAL A 95 1.09 -9.46 9.25
N ASP A 96 1.40 -8.76 10.34
CA ASP A 96 0.86 -9.08 11.66
C ASP A 96 -0.68 -9.06 11.62
N GLU A 97 -1.34 -9.97 12.34
CA GLU A 97 -2.80 -10.02 12.43
C GLU A 97 -3.39 -8.71 13.00
N THR A 98 -2.65 -8.03 13.87
CA THR A 98 -3.04 -6.73 14.44
C THR A 98 -2.95 -5.56 13.44
N ALA A 99 -2.31 -5.75 12.30
CA ALA A 99 -2.13 -4.69 11.30
C ALA A 99 -3.45 -4.13 10.73
N TYR A 100 -4.56 -4.84 10.91
CA TYR A 100 -5.90 -4.45 10.47
C TYR A 100 -6.86 -4.14 11.61
N ASP A 101 -6.39 -4.01 12.85
CA ASP A 101 -7.25 -3.69 14.00
C ASP A 101 -7.94 -2.33 13.85
N PHE A 102 -7.31 -1.39 13.13
CA PHE A 102 -7.92 -0.10 12.78
C PHE A 102 -9.25 -0.23 12.00
N GLU A 103 -9.50 -1.33 11.31
CA GLU A 103 -10.79 -1.59 10.66
C GLU A 103 -11.90 -1.95 11.66
N LYS A 104 -11.55 -2.45 12.85
CA LYS A 104 -12.47 -2.90 13.90
C LYS A 104 -12.67 -1.87 15.01
N GLU A 105 -11.63 -1.07 15.29
CA GLU A 105 -11.63 -0.05 16.33
C GLU A 105 -12.18 1.29 15.83
N GLN A 106 -12.42 2.23 16.75
CA GLN A 106 -12.65 3.61 16.36
C GLN A 106 -11.34 4.20 15.84
N SER A 107 -11.31 4.59 14.59
CA SER A 107 -10.06 4.93 13.92
C SER A 107 -10.13 6.19 13.06
N VAL A 108 -8.95 6.79 12.85
CA VAL A 108 -8.73 7.79 11.81
C VAL A 108 -7.66 7.31 10.85
N ILE A 109 -7.99 7.27 9.57
CA ILE A 109 -7.12 6.79 8.50
C ILE A 109 -6.74 7.99 7.63
N MET A 110 -5.50 8.43 7.72
CA MET A 110 -4.96 9.48 6.85
C MET A 110 -4.36 8.86 5.60
N VAL A 111 -4.86 9.24 4.42
CA VAL A 111 -4.39 8.73 3.13
C VAL A 111 -3.51 9.77 2.46
N ILE A 112 -2.22 9.46 2.33
CA ILE A 112 -1.17 10.34 1.82
C ILE A 112 -0.54 9.80 0.52
N GLY A 113 0.25 10.62 -0.17
CA GLY A 113 0.97 10.23 -1.39
C GLY A 113 0.95 11.34 -2.44
N VAL A 114 1.68 11.17 -3.52
CA VAL A 114 1.79 12.17 -4.59
C VAL A 114 0.53 12.26 -5.45
N ASN A 115 0.41 13.29 -6.29
CA ASN A 115 -0.71 13.41 -7.23
C ASN A 115 -0.68 12.28 -8.27
N GLY A 116 -1.86 11.78 -8.66
CA GLY A 116 -2.02 10.78 -9.72
C GLY A 116 -1.79 9.32 -9.29
N VAL A 117 -1.37 9.06 -8.05
CA VAL A 117 -1.19 7.67 -7.55
C VAL A 117 -2.49 6.97 -7.18
N GLY A 118 -3.62 7.69 -7.11
CA GLY A 118 -4.93 7.08 -6.84
C GLY A 118 -5.45 7.26 -5.41
N LYS A 119 -4.99 8.27 -4.65
CA LYS A 119 -5.45 8.54 -3.26
C LYS A 119 -6.98 8.64 -3.17
N THR A 120 -7.58 9.60 -3.86
CA THR A 120 -9.03 9.84 -3.85
C THR A 120 -9.85 8.59 -4.22
N THR A 121 -9.37 7.84 -5.23
CA THR A 121 -9.98 6.57 -5.63
C THR A 121 -9.85 5.51 -4.52
N SER A 122 -8.70 5.44 -3.87
CA SER A 122 -8.46 4.49 -2.76
C SER A 122 -9.32 4.84 -1.55
N VAL A 123 -9.45 6.12 -1.20
CA VAL A 123 -10.37 6.58 -0.15
C VAL A 123 -11.81 6.16 -0.44
N GLY A 124 -12.28 6.40 -1.68
CA GLY A 124 -13.64 6.01 -2.08
C GLY A 124 -13.88 4.50 -2.02
N LYS A 125 -12.95 3.70 -2.53
CA LYS A 125 -13.04 2.22 -2.48
C LYS A 125 -12.97 1.69 -1.05
N LEU A 126 -12.11 2.26 -0.21
CA LEU A 126 -11.97 1.87 1.20
C LEU A 126 -13.23 2.25 1.98
N ALA A 127 -13.81 3.43 1.71
CA ALA A 127 -15.07 3.86 2.32
C ALA A 127 -16.21 2.86 2.01
N GLY A 128 -16.34 2.44 0.74
CA GLY A 128 -17.32 1.43 0.35
C GLY A 128 -17.07 0.08 1.03
N LYS A 129 -15.83 -0.40 1.06
CA LYS A 129 -15.47 -1.66 1.75
C LYS A 129 -15.88 -1.63 3.23
N LEU A 130 -15.50 -0.57 3.94
CA LEU A 130 -15.82 -0.44 5.37
C LEU A 130 -17.32 -0.29 5.62
N LYS A 131 -18.03 0.41 4.73
CA LYS A 131 -19.49 0.50 4.80
C LYS A 131 -20.17 -0.86 4.59
N ASP A 132 -19.70 -1.67 3.64
CA ASP A 132 -20.18 -3.04 3.39
C ASP A 132 -19.91 -4.00 4.57
N GLU A 133 -18.97 -3.62 5.45
CA GLU A 133 -18.65 -4.28 6.72
C GLU A 133 -19.44 -3.68 7.91
N ASP A 134 -20.54 -2.96 7.64
CA ASP A 134 -21.40 -2.31 8.63
C ASP A 134 -20.72 -1.24 9.50
N ARG A 135 -19.58 -0.67 9.05
CA ARG A 135 -18.91 0.42 9.76
C ARG A 135 -19.55 1.78 9.44
N LYS A 136 -19.68 2.62 10.44
CA LYS A 136 -20.08 4.04 10.26
C LYS A 136 -18.86 4.83 9.80
N VAL A 137 -18.82 5.17 8.52
CA VAL A 137 -17.70 5.86 7.89
C VAL A 137 -18.03 7.33 7.65
N LEU A 138 -17.03 8.21 7.83
CA LEU A 138 -17.06 9.62 7.44
C LEU A 138 -15.82 9.94 6.62
N ILE A 139 -15.95 10.74 5.58
CA ILE A 139 -14.83 11.19 4.75
C ILE A 139 -14.53 12.67 5.02
N ALA A 140 -13.27 13.03 5.20
CA ALA A 140 -12.75 14.39 5.24
C ALA A 140 -12.03 14.74 3.93
N ALA A 141 -12.53 15.71 3.17
CA ALA A 141 -11.95 16.18 1.91
C ALA A 141 -10.88 17.25 2.19
N ALA A 142 -9.67 16.81 2.57
CA ALA A 142 -8.58 17.73 2.92
C ALA A 142 -7.66 18.08 1.73
N ASP A 143 -7.90 17.61 0.49
CA ASP A 143 -7.29 18.16 -0.73
C ASP A 143 -8.08 19.38 -1.20
N THR A 144 -7.93 20.48 -0.49
CA THR A 144 -8.70 21.73 -0.72
C THR A 144 -8.18 22.59 -1.86
N PHE A 145 -7.03 22.27 -2.41
CA PHE A 145 -6.37 23.08 -3.43
C PHE A 145 -6.75 22.73 -4.87
N ARG A 146 -7.33 21.55 -5.10
CA ARG A 146 -7.78 21.13 -6.41
C ARG A 146 -9.31 21.17 -6.44
N ALA A 147 -9.89 22.12 -7.15
CA ALA A 147 -11.34 22.24 -7.30
C ALA A 147 -12.01 20.91 -7.68
N ALA A 148 -11.45 20.22 -8.67
CA ALA A 148 -11.95 18.93 -9.10
C ALA A 148 -11.74 17.77 -8.11
N ALA A 149 -10.88 17.91 -7.09
CA ALA A 149 -10.66 16.83 -6.12
C ALA A 149 -11.84 16.67 -5.17
N GLY A 150 -12.42 17.78 -4.72
CA GLY A 150 -13.62 17.76 -3.89
C GLY A 150 -14.81 17.13 -4.62
N ASP A 151 -15.05 17.51 -5.88
CA ASP A 151 -16.12 16.95 -6.71
C ASP A 151 -15.91 15.45 -6.98
N GLN A 152 -14.67 15.05 -7.30
CA GLN A 152 -14.33 13.65 -7.49
C GLN A 152 -14.56 12.82 -6.23
N LEU A 153 -14.16 13.34 -5.07
CA LEU A 153 -14.35 12.65 -3.80
C LEU A 153 -15.83 12.58 -3.41
N ALA A 154 -16.61 13.65 -3.70
CA ALA A 154 -18.04 13.66 -3.49
C ALA A 154 -18.77 12.59 -4.31
N GLU A 155 -18.37 12.37 -5.56
CA GLU A 155 -18.90 11.28 -6.39
C GLU A 155 -18.58 9.90 -5.79
N TRP A 156 -17.36 9.68 -5.28
CA TRP A 156 -17.01 8.45 -4.58
C TRP A 156 -17.79 8.27 -3.28
N ALA A 157 -17.95 9.34 -2.48
CA ALA A 157 -18.73 9.33 -1.26
C ALA A 157 -20.21 8.97 -1.52
N SER A 158 -20.78 9.57 -2.57
CA SER A 158 -22.15 9.27 -3.02
C SER A 158 -22.32 7.81 -3.46
N ARG A 159 -21.38 7.27 -4.24
CA ARG A 159 -21.41 5.86 -4.67
C ARG A 159 -21.29 4.88 -3.51
N ALA A 160 -20.51 5.22 -2.50
CA ALA A 160 -20.34 4.42 -1.29
C ALA A 160 -21.46 4.64 -0.25
N ASP A 161 -22.38 5.60 -0.50
CA ASP A 161 -23.39 6.06 0.48
C ASP A 161 -22.75 6.42 1.84
N VAL A 162 -21.66 7.21 1.78
CA VAL A 162 -20.88 7.64 2.94
C VAL A 162 -20.90 9.18 3.02
N PRO A 163 -21.20 9.78 4.19
CA PRO A 163 -21.16 11.22 4.36
C PRO A 163 -19.75 11.77 4.24
N MET A 164 -19.65 13.02 3.77
CA MET A 164 -18.38 13.73 3.58
C MET A 164 -18.43 15.11 4.24
N ILE A 165 -17.33 15.51 4.85
CA ILE A 165 -17.05 16.89 5.29
C ILE A 165 -16.00 17.47 4.35
N GLY A 166 -16.28 18.63 3.78
CA GLY A 166 -15.37 19.35 2.91
C GLY A 166 -15.36 20.82 3.22
N GLY A 167 -14.32 21.52 2.80
CA GLY A 167 -14.19 22.98 2.87
C GLY A 167 -14.45 23.63 1.51
N LYS A 168 -14.50 24.96 1.49
CA LYS A 168 -14.43 25.73 0.25
C LYS A 168 -13.06 25.55 -0.40
N GLU A 169 -12.98 25.75 -1.71
CA GLU A 169 -11.70 25.76 -2.43
C GLU A 169 -10.73 26.75 -1.75
N GLY A 170 -9.50 26.29 -1.50
CA GLY A 170 -8.48 27.07 -0.81
C GLY A 170 -8.63 27.16 0.71
N ALA A 171 -9.59 26.44 1.33
CA ALA A 171 -9.67 26.35 2.78
C ALA A 171 -8.41 25.70 3.36
N ASP A 172 -8.10 25.99 4.64
CA ASP A 172 -7.01 25.29 5.33
C ASP A 172 -7.39 23.80 5.53
N PRO A 173 -6.61 22.84 4.99
CA PRO A 173 -6.88 21.43 5.16
C PRO A 173 -7.01 20.98 6.61
N ALA A 174 -6.21 21.55 7.50
CA ALA A 174 -6.26 21.24 8.93
C ALA A 174 -7.60 21.68 9.57
N SER A 175 -8.21 22.78 9.10
CA SER A 175 -9.54 23.19 9.54
C SER A 175 -10.63 22.22 9.09
N VAL A 176 -10.53 21.70 7.86
CA VAL A 176 -11.46 20.68 7.34
C VAL A 176 -11.37 19.40 8.18
N VAL A 177 -10.16 18.98 8.53
CA VAL A 177 -9.95 17.79 9.38
C VAL A 177 -10.47 18.04 10.79
N PHE A 178 -10.28 19.24 11.35
CA PHE A 178 -10.84 19.62 12.65
C PHE A 178 -12.37 19.50 12.67
N ASP A 179 -13.04 20.04 11.66
CA ASP A 179 -14.50 19.95 11.53
C ASP A 179 -14.96 18.50 11.35
N ALA A 180 -14.22 17.70 10.58
CA ALA A 180 -14.51 16.30 10.37
C ALA A 180 -14.35 15.45 11.64
N VAL A 181 -13.32 15.70 12.45
CA VAL A 181 -13.13 15.06 13.75
C VAL A 181 -14.27 15.38 14.70
N ASN A 182 -14.69 16.65 14.79
CA ASN A 182 -15.82 17.03 15.62
C ASN A 182 -17.13 16.40 15.15
N ALA A 183 -17.35 16.33 13.85
CA ALA A 183 -18.50 15.65 13.27
C ALA A 183 -18.46 14.13 13.54
N ALA A 184 -17.28 13.50 13.43
CA ALA A 184 -17.09 12.09 13.71
C ALA A 184 -17.44 11.74 15.17
N LYS A 185 -16.94 12.50 16.13
CA LYS A 185 -17.27 12.36 17.54
C LYS A 185 -18.77 12.53 17.81
N ALA A 186 -19.36 13.61 17.29
CA ALA A 186 -20.78 13.92 17.53
C ALA A 186 -21.74 12.86 16.93
N ARG A 187 -21.33 12.19 15.84
CA ARG A 187 -22.15 11.18 15.15
C ARG A 187 -21.83 9.74 15.56
N GLY A 188 -20.84 9.53 16.42
CA GLY A 188 -20.37 8.19 16.79
C GLY A 188 -19.88 7.41 15.56
N VAL A 189 -19.00 8.04 14.76
CA VAL A 189 -18.40 7.43 13.57
C VAL A 189 -17.34 6.43 14.01
N ASP A 190 -17.31 5.26 13.36
CA ASP A 190 -16.31 4.23 13.63
C ASP A 190 -14.99 4.54 12.90
N VAL A 191 -15.06 5.00 11.64
CA VAL A 191 -13.87 5.27 10.84
C VAL A 191 -13.96 6.64 10.15
N LEU A 192 -12.98 7.50 10.42
CA LEU A 192 -12.77 8.76 9.70
C LEU A 192 -11.67 8.59 8.66
N LEU A 193 -12.02 8.70 7.38
CA LEU A 193 -11.08 8.68 6.25
C LEU A 193 -10.70 10.10 5.86
N VAL A 194 -9.40 10.41 5.78
CA VAL A 194 -8.90 11.74 5.42
C VAL A 194 -8.16 11.67 4.08
N ASP A 195 -8.75 12.26 3.02
CA ASP A 195 -8.09 12.41 1.70
C ASP A 195 -7.25 13.68 1.70
N THR A 196 -5.94 13.56 1.49
CA THR A 196 -4.98 14.68 1.56
C THR A 196 -4.48 15.13 0.20
N ALA A 197 -3.95 16.34 0.11
CA ALA A 197 -3.23 16.83 -1.06
C ALA A 197 -1.98 15.98 -1.36
N GLY A 198 -1.47 16.04 -2.60
CA GLY A 198 -0.31 15.26 -3.02
C GLY A 198 0.70 16.03 -3.89
N ARG A 199 0.83 17.35 -3.68
CA ARG A 199 1.65 18.24 -4.52
C ARG A 199 3.12 18.20 -4.13
N LEU A 200 3.83 17.14 -4.52
CA LEU A 200 5.25 16.94 -4.18
C LEU A 200 6.19 17.99 -4.80
N HIS A 201 5.79 18.63 -5.92
CA HIS A 201 6.56 19.74 -6.50
C HIS A 201 6.69 20.96 -5.57
N ASN A 202 5.79 21.08 -4.58
CA ASN A 202 5.91 22.03 -3.47
C ASN A 202 6.06 21.26 -2.16
N LYS A 203 7.10 20.42 -2.09
CA LYS A 203 7.36 19.48 -1.01
C LYS A 203 7.23 20.12 0.37
N LYS A 204 7.89 21.26 0.58
CA LYS A 204 7.91 21.95 1.88
C LYS A 204 6.49 22.27 2.38
N ASN A 205 5.67 22.85 1.53
CA ASN A 205 4.29 23.23 1.92
C ASN A 205 3.43 21.99 2.18
N LEU A 206 3.55 20.94 1.33
CA LEU A 206 2.83 19.68 1.54
C LEU A 206 3.20 19.06 2.89
N MET A 207 4.49 19.01 3.21
CA MET A 207 4.98 18.43 4.45
C MET A 207 4.54 19.24 5.68
N GLU A 208 4.49 20.56 5.60
CA GLU A 208 3.96 21.41 6.68
C GLU A 208 2.45 21.22 6.86
N GLU A 209 1.71 21.06 5.75
CA GLU A 209 0.28 20.78 5.77
C GLU A 209 -0.04 19.44 6.44
N LEU A 210 0.66 18.37 6.05
CA LEU A 210 0.50 17.05 6.67
C LEU A 210 0.82 17.08 8.17
N ARG A 211 1.88 17.79 8.59
CA ARG A 211 2.19 17.96 10.02
C ARG A 211 1.11 18.74 10.79
N LYS A 212 0.43 19.69 10.14
CA LYS A 212 -0.69 20.40 10.78
C LYS A 212 -1.89 19.49 10.95
N ILE A 213 -2.24 18.72 9.92
CA ILE A 213 -3.31 17.72 9.98
C ILE A 213 -3.02 16.72 11.09
N ASP A 214 -1.81 16.19 11.13
CA ASP A 214 -1.35 15.22 12.13
C ASP A 214 -1.53 15.73 13.55
N ARG A 215 -1.09 16.98 13.83
CA ARG A 215 -1.27 17.62 15.13
C ARG A 215 -2.75 17.86 15.50
N VAL A 216 -3.60 18.16 14.52
CA VAL A 216 -5.05 18.30 14.77
C VAL A 216 -5.64 16.97 15.20
N ILE A 217 -5.33 15.89 14.50
CA ILE A 217 -5.82 14.56 14.83
C ILE A 217 -5.31 14.13 16.23
N GLU A 218 -4.01 14.31 16.49
CA GLU A 218 -3.40 13.96 17.77
C GLU A 218 -4.06 14.69 18.96
N ARG A 219 -4.35 15.97 18.79
CA ARG A 219 -4.96 16.78 19.86
C ARG A 219 -6.44 16.53 20.02
N GLU A 220 -7.18 16.42 18.91
CA GLU A 220 -8.64 16.41 18.94
C GLU A 220 -9.22 14.97 18.96
N TYR A 221 -8.44 13.96 18.56
CA TYR A 221 -8.91 12.57 18.46
C TYR A 221 -7.90 11.57 19.03
N ALA A 222 -7.32 11.90 20.17
CA ALA A 222 -6.24 11.15 20.83
C ALA A 222 -6.61 9.67 21.12
N ASP A 223 -7.89 9.39 21.39
CA ASP A 223 -8.37 8.06 21.73
C ASP A 223 -8.64 7.17 20.51
N ALA A 224 -8.64 7.74 19.29
CA ALA A 224 -8.85 6.98 18.07
C ALA A 224 -7.58 6.26 17.62
N TYR A 225 -7.73 5.03 17.12
CA TYR A 225 -6.63 4.32 16.48
C TYR A 225 -6.14 5.11 15.25
N ARG A 226 -4.84 5.28 15.12
CA ARG A 226 -4.25 6.07 14.04
C ARG A 226 -3.64 5.18 12.99
N GLU A 227 -4.06 5.39 11.75
CA GLU A 227 -3.54 4.71 10.58
C GLU A 227 -3.13 5.73 9.52
N ASN A 228 -1.87 5.72 9.11
CA ASN A 228 -1.35 6.57 8.04
C ASN A 228 -0.97 5.71 6.85
N LEU A 229 -1.83 5.68 5.83
CA LEU A 229 -1.65 4.89 4.63
C LEU A 229 -1.03 5.73 3.51
N ILE A 230 0.15 5.36 3.05
CA ILE A 230 0.71 5.95 1.84
C ILE A 230 0.21 5.19 0.60
N VAL A 231 -0.26 5.94 -0.40
CA VAL A 231 -0.62 5.38 -1.71
C VAL A 231 0.55 5.51 -2.66
N LEU A 232 0.99 4.37 -3.19
CA LEU A 232 2.08 4.27 -4.15
C LEU A 232 1.58 3.64 -5.44
N ASP A 233 2.11 4.10 -6.57
CA ASP A 233 1.81 3.59 -7.90
C ASP A 233 2.84 2.52 -8.27
N ALA A 234 2.42 1.26 -8.40
CA ALA A 234 3.30 0.13 -8.71
C ALA A 234 4.02 0.29 -10.06
N THR A 235 3.43 1.03 -11.01
CA THR A 235 4.05 1.26 -12.33
C THR A 235 5.33 2.07 -12.24
N THR A 236 5.55 2.80 -11.15
CA THR A 236 6.76 3.61 -10.93
C THR A 236 7.96 2.80 -10.46
N GLY A 237 7.76 1.52 -10.09
CA GLY A 237 8.83 0.63 -9.64
C GLY A 237 9.63 1.24 -8.48
N GLN A 238 10.96 1.19 -8.54
CA GLN A 238 11.87 1.67 -7.48
C GLN A 238 11.68 3.16 -7.12
N ASN A 239 11.08 3.99 -7.98
CA ASN A 239 10.76 5.38 -7.63
C ASN A 239 9.74 5.48 -6.48
N ALA A 240 8.91 4.45 -6.26
CA ALA A 240 7.99 4.40 -5.13
C ALA A 240 8.73 4.41 -3.77
N LEU A 241 9.92 3.78 -3.68
CA LEU A 241 10.74 3.78 -2.46
C LEU A 241 11.24 5.20 -2.12
N SER A 242 11.62 5.98 -3.13
CA SER A 242 12.03 7.38 -2.93
C SER A 242 10.89 8.22 -2.37
N GLN A 243 9.66 8.03 -2.87
CA GLN A 243 8.47 8.70 -2.34
C GLN A 243 8.20 8.28 -0.90
N LEU A 244 8.23 6.98 -0.61
CA LEU A 244 8.05 6.44 0.74
C LEU A 244 9.03 7.07 1.74
N LYS A 245 10.31 7.12 1.37
CA LYS A 245 11.36 7.74 2.20
C LYS A 245 11.05 9.20 2.53
N GLU A 246 10.60 9.97 1.54
CA GLU A 246 10.28 11.39 1.73
C GLU A 246 9.09 11.61 2.68
N PHE A 247 8.04 10.79 2.57
CA PHE A 247 6.88 10.91 3.46
C PHE A 247 7.16 10.41 4.87
N LYS A 248 8.05 9.41 5.06
CA LYS A 248 8.50 8.95 6.39
C LYS A 248 9.20 10.02 7.23
N GLU A 249 9.76 11.05 6.60
CA GLU A 249 10.37 12.19 7.32
C GLU A 249 9.32 13.06 8.04
N VAL A 250 8.04 12.88 7.75
CA VAL A 250 6.96 13.78 8.15
C VAL A 250 5.90 13.14 9.02
N THR A 251 5.56 11.92 8.73
CA THR A 251 4.54 11.17 9.46
C THR A 251 4.96 9.71 9.59
N ASP A 252 4.49 9.09 10.66
CA ASP A 252 4.67 7.64 10.87
C ASP A 252 3.73 6.88 9.93
N ILE A 253 4.33 6.22 8.93
CA ILE A 253 3.57 5.45 7.91
C ILE A 253 3.36 4.05 8.46
N THR A 254 2.11 3.65 8.62
CA THR A 254 1.71 2.39 9.23
C THR A 254 1.32 1.32 8.20
N GLY A 255 1.10 1.73 6.94
CA GLY A 255 0.76 0.81 5.87
C GLY A 255 0.78 1.44 4.48
N ILE A 256 0.69 0.59 3.48
CA ILE A 256 0.77 0.97 2.08
C ILE A 256 -0.47 0.50 1.32
N ILE A 257 -0.97 1.37 0.46
CA ILE A 257 -1.90 1.04 -0.61
C ILE A 257 -1.11 1.04 -1.92
N LEU A 258 -0.91 -0.11 -2.53
CA LEU A 258 -0.18 -0.24 -3.79
C LEU A 258 -1.17 -0.32 -4.95
N THR A 259 -1.21 0.70 -5.80
CA THR A 259 -2.19 0.84 -6.88
C THR A 259 -1.63 0.43 -8.24
N LYS A 260 -2.52 0.27 -9.23
CA LYS A 260 -2.21 -0.01 -10.64
C LYS A 260 -1.39 -1.30 -10.86
N MET A 261 -1.60 -2.28 -10.00
CA MET A 261 -0.91 -3.57 -10.09
C MET A 261 -1.29 -4.36 -11.34
N ASP A 262 -2.47 -4.11 -11.91
CA ASP A 262 -2.96 -4.67 -13.17
C ASP A 262 -2.21 -4.14 -14.40
N GLY A 263 -1.65 -2.95 -14.30
CA GLY A 263 -0.95 -2.25 -15.39
C GLY A 263 0.53 -2.61 -15.53
N THR A 264 1.13 -3.34 -14.59
CA THR A 264 2.59 -3.45 -14.49
C THR A 264 3.11 -4.88 -14.35
N ALA A 265 4.35 -5.09 -14.81
CA ALA A 265 5.17 -6.25 -14.47
C ALA A 265 6.08 -6.02 -13.25
N LYS A 266 6.04 -4.82 -12.65
CA LYS A 266 6.92 -4.35 -11.58
C LYS A 266 6.38 -4.62 -10.17
N GLY A 267 5.57 -5.65 -10.00
CA GLY A 267 4.93 -5.97 -8.71
C GLY A 267 5.90 -6.39 -7.61
N GLY A 268 7.14 -6.72 -7.95
CA GLY A 268 8.22 -7.00 -6.98
C GLY A 268 8.50 -5.82 -6.04
N ILE A 269 8.11 -4.60 -6.42
CA ILE A 269 8.20 -3.42 -5.55
C ILE A 269 7.50 -3.62 -4.19
N ALA A 270 6.44 -4.42 -4.11
CA ALA A 270 5.79 -4.76 -2.85
C ALA A 270 6.75 -5.46 -1.87
N VAL A 271 7.56 -6.39 -2.40
CA VAL A 271 8.58 -7.13 -1.62
C VAL A 271 9.71 -6.18 -1.20
N ALA A 272 10.17 -5.33 -2.12
CA ALA A 272 11.21 -4.34 -1.84
C ALA A 272 10.82 -3.41 -0.69
N ILE A 273 9.60 -2.88 -0.74
CA ILE A 273 9.08 -1.97 0.29
C ILE A 273 9.08 -2.63 1.67
N GLN A 274 8.55 -3.84 1.76
CA GLN A 274 8.46 -4.56 3.03
C GLN A 274 9.84 -4.94 3.55
N ALA A 275 10.73 -5.41 2.68
CA ALA A 275 12.09 -5.79 3.05
C ALA A 275 12.94 -4.59 3.53
N GLU A 276 12.84 -3.43 2.87
CA GLU A 276 13.68 -2.28 3.20
C GLU A 276 13.14 -1.42 4.35
N TYR A 277 11.81 -1.33 4.48
CA TYR A 277 11.17 -0.40 5.41
C TYR A 277 10.37 -1.08 6.52
N GLY A 278 10.08 -2.38 6.41
CA GLY A 278 9.24 -3.10 7.37
C GLY A 278 7.78 -2.62 7.41
N ILE A 279 7.33 -1.87 6.38
CA ILE A 279 5.98 -1.33 6.32
C ILE A 279 5.11 -2.26 5.48
N PRO A 280 3.99 -2.77 6.04
CA PRO A 280 3.16 -3.73 5.35
C PRO A 280 2.38 -3.11 4.17
N VAL A 281 2.32 -3.84 3.05
CA VAL A 281 1.37 -3.55 1.97
C VAL A 281 0.01 -4.08 2.41
N LYS A 282 -0.87 -3.20 2.88
CA LYS A 282 -2.19 -3.56 3.43
C LYS A 282 -3.26 -3.71 2.36
N TYR A 283 -3.17 -2.93 1.28
CA TYR A 283 -4.15 -2.96 0.19
C TYR A 283 -3.47 -2.92 -1.17
N ILE A 284 -4.09 -3.60 -2.12
CA ILE A 284 -3.70 -3.64 -3.53
C ILE A 284 -4.85 -3.13 -4.39
N GLY A 285 -4.55 -2.13 -5.25
CA GLY A 285 -5.47 -1.63 -6.27
C GLY A 285 -5.21 -2.26 -7.64
N VAL A 286 -6.25 -2.81 -8.22
CA VAL A 286 -6.31 -3.39 -9.55
C VAL A 286 -7.50 -2.83 -10.31
#